data_35d04d4a57a34e7c28af006b8c8f9375
#
_entry.id   35d04d4a57a34e7c28af006b8c8f9375
#
_cell.length_a   1.000
_cell.length_b   1.000
_cell.length_c   1.000
_cell.angle_alpha   90.00
_cell.angle_beta   90.00
_cell.angle_gamma   90.00
#
_symmetry.space_group_name_H-M   'P 1'
#
loop_
_entity.id
_entity.type
_entity.pdbx_description
1 polymer ?
#
loop_
_entity_poly.entity_id
_entity_poly.type
_entity_poly.pdbx_seq_one_letter_code
_entity_poly.pdbx_strand_id
1 'polypeptide(L)'
;MTVTAGGAVLHAVPAGAQTVSESAARLTAVSSTAKAATARSARSAKTVRSAKAARAARQTSKARRAVAVARHQVGDPYRYGATGPGAFDCSGLVQYAWKKAGVRLPRVASSQFARIKRKVSWRNLKPGDLMFFNGLGHVGMYVGHGKMVHSPRTGERVRIDKLGGWRKSSFVGAVRPGA
;
A
#
# COMPACT_ATOMS: atom_id res chain seq x y z
N MET A 1 5.08 60.04 -82.39
CA MET A 1 6.44 60.03 -82.83
C MET A 1 7.30 59.36 -81.83
N THR A 2 7.98 58.36 -82.25
CA THR A 2 9.04 57.56 -81.58
C THR A 2 8.83 57.01 -80.16
N VAL A 3 8.53 55.72 -80.15
CA VAL A 3 8.53 54.79 -79.03
C VAL A 3 9.94 54.29 -78.86
N THR A 4 10.43 54.19 -77.57
CA THR A 4 11.63 53.49 -77.24
C THR A 4 11.30 52.48 -76.16
N ALA A 5 11.55 51.20 -76.49
CA ALA A 5 11.39 50.06 -75.61
C ALA A 5 12.60 49.89 -74.63
N GLY A 6 12.33 49.68 -73.38
CA GLY A 6 13.36 49.30 -72.36
C GLY A 6 13.09 47.88 -71.82
N GLY A 7 14.01 46.97 -72.16
CA GLY A 7 13.95 45.56 -71.73
C GLY A 7 14.32 45.39 -70.26
N ALA A 8 13.51 44.67 -69.51
CA ALA A 8 13.78 44.24 -68.17
C ALA A 8 14.41 42.80 -68.18
N VAL A 9 15.61 42.65 -67.64
CA VAL A 9 16.31 41.38 -67.50
C VAL A 9 15.90 40.78 -66.12
N LEU A 10 15.15 39.71 -66.16
CA LEU A 10 14.83 38.90 -64.97
C LEU A 10 16.01 38.03 -64.62
N HIS A 11 16.61 38.29 -63.46
CA HIS A 11 17.57 37.36 -62.83
C HIS A 11 16.82 36.31 -62.02
N ALA A 12 16.87 35.08 -62.47
CA ALA A 12 16.40 33.91 -61.72
C ALA A 12 17.36 33.60 -60.58
N VAL A 13 16.88 33.62 -59.33
CA VAL A 13 17.58 33.16 -58.13
C VAL A 13 17.33 31.66 -57.99
N PRO A 14 18.35 30.82 -57.82
CA PRO A 14 18.13 29.37 -57.64
C PRO A 14 17.58 29.08 -56.25
N ALA A 15 16.37 28.58 -56.19
CA ALA A 15 15.73 28.00 -54.99
C ALA A 15 16.28 26.59 -54.78
N GLY A 16 17.34 26.43 -54.00
CA GLY A 16 17.93 25.10 -53.82
C GLY A 16 18.75 24.82 -52.52
N ALA A 17 18.87 25.81 -51.62
CA ALA A 17 19.79 25.65 -50.49
C ALA A 17 19.18 25.73 -49.06
N GLN A 18 17.87 25.89 -48.93
CA GLN A 18 17.26 26.08 -47.58
C GLN A 18 16.49 24.89 -47.02
N THR A 19 16.24 23.82 -47.80
CA THR A 19 15.37 22.71 -47.35
C THR A 19 16.06 21.64 -46.51
N VAL A 20 17.39 21.47 -46.62
CA VAL A 20 18.13 20.43 -45.87
C VAL A 20 18.48 20.82 -44.42
N SER A 21 18.63 22.13 -44.14
CA SER A 21 18.98 22.60 -42.78
C SER A 21 17.82 22.55 -41.83
N GLU A 22 16.58 22.83 -42.31
CA GLU A 22 15.37 22.82 -41.48
C GLU A 22 14.89 21.41 -41.13
N SER A 23 15.09 20.44 -42.03
CA SER A 23 14.77 19.02 -41.73
C SER A 23 15.69 18.43 -40.67
N ALA A 24 17.00 18.74 -40.69
CA ALA A 24 17.95 18.26 -39.67
C ALA A 24 17.66 18.85 -38.29
N ALA A 25 17.28 20.15 -38.20
CA ALA A 25 16.93 20.79 -36.93
C ALA A 25 15.63 20.25 -36.35
N ARG A 26 14.66 19.87 -37.16
CA ARG A 26 13.41 19.24 -36.70
C ARG A 26 13.63 17.82 -36.16
N LEU A 27 14.49 17.00 -36.80
CA LEU A 27 14.82 15.66 -36.37
C LEU A 27 15.58 15.63 -35.05
N THR A 28 16.48 16.57 -34.82
CA THR A 28 17.23 16.69 -33.54
C THR A 28 16.30 17.20 -32.42
N ALA A 29 15.37 18.10 -32.68
CA ALA A 29 14.40 18.59 -31.69
C ALA A 29 13.40 17.49 -31.25
N VAL A 30 12.91 16.67 -32.17
CA VAL A 30 12.02 15.54 -31.85
C VAL A 30 12.76 14.46 -31.06
N SER A 31 14.01 14.18 -31.36
CA SER A 31 14.83 13.19 -30.63
C SER A 31 15.15 13.66 -29.20
N SER A 32 15.42 14.95 -29.00
CA SER A 32 15.68 15.52 -27.67
C SER A 32 14.44 15.56 -26.77
N THR A 33 13.28 15.87 -27.30
CA THR A 33 11.99 15.84 -26.58
C THR A 33 11.58 14.41 -26.19
N ALA A 34 11.76 13.44 -27.08
CA ALA A 34 11.50 12.02 -26.77
C ALA A 34 12.40 11.51 -25.64
N LYS A 35 13.71 11.82 -25.70
CA LYS A 35 14.68 11.43 -24.65
C LYS A 35 14.37 12.10 -23.30
N ALA A 36 13.95 13.36 -23.29
CA ALA A 36 13.54 14.07 -22.08
C ALA A 36 12.24 13.51 -21.48
N ALA A 37 11.26 13.13 -22.31
CA ALA A 37 10.02 12.50 -21.88
C ALA A 37 10.28 11.12 -21.25
N THR A 38 11.14 10.29 -21.86
CA THR A 38 11.52 8.99 -21.33
C THR A 38 12.26 9.11 -20.00
N ALA A 39 13.19 10.07 -19.87
CA ALA A 39 13.91 10.34 -18.63
C ALA A 39 12.97 10.81 -17.49
N ARG A 40 11.98 11.66 -17.80
CA ARG A 40 10.97 12.13 -16.84
C ARG A 40 10.06 10.98 -16.37
N SER A 41 9.63 10.12 -17.28
CA SER A 41 8.85 8.93 -16.96
C SER A 41 9.62 7.96 -16.06
N ALA A 42 10.89 7.69 -16.37
CA ALA A 42 11.76 6.83 -15.55
C ALA A 42 11.98 7.40 -14.13
N ARG A 43 12.18 8.71 -13.99
CA ARG A 43 12.31 9.38 -12.69
C ARG A 43 11.01 9.29 -11.89
N SER A 44 9.86 9.53 -12.52
CA SER A 44 8.54 9.39 -11.88
C SER A 44 8.30 7.96 -11.39
N ALA A 45 8.58 6.96 -12.23
CA ALA A 45 8.44 5.54 -11.85
C ALA A 45 9.36 5.16 -10.67
N LYS A 46 10.60 5.66 -10.64
CA LYS A 46 11.55 5.45 -9.53
C LYS A 46 11.02 6.08 -8.24
N THR A 47 10.50 7.30 -8.29
CA THR A 47 9.92 8.01 -7.13
C THR A 47 8.72 7.26 -6.56
N VAL A 48 7.80 6.81 -7.42
CA VAL A 48 6.62 6.03 -7.01
C VAL A 48 7.03 4.69 -6.36
N ARG A 49 8.02 4.00 -6.93
CA ARG A 49 8.55 2.75 -6.36
C ARG A 49 9.18 2.98 -4.98
N SER A 50 9.98 4.02 -4.81
CA SER A 50 10.61 4.34 -3.53
C SER A 50 9.58 4.72 -2.47
N ALA A 51 8.58 5.52 -2.79
CA ALA A 51 7.48 5.88 -1.90
C ALA A 51 6.66 4.66 -1.47
N LYS A 52 6.37 3.73 -2.39
CA LYS A 52 5.68 2.46 -2.11
C LYS A 52 6.51 1.57 -1.16
N ALA A 53 7.81 1.45 -1.41
CA ALA A 53 8.72 0.69 -0.56
C ALA A 53 8.81 1.28 0.84
N ALA A 54 8.95 2.60 0.97
CA ALA A 54 8.99 3.30 2.25
C ALA A 54 7.68 3.11 3.04
N ARG A 55 6.51 3.19 2.38
CA ARG A 55 5.21 2.92 3.00
C ARG A 55 5.11 1.47 3.51
N ALA A 56 5.56 0.50 2.72
CA ALA A 56 5.57 -0.91 3.11
C ALA A 56 6.51 -1.16 4.32
N ALA A 57 7.69 -0.53 4.34
CA ALA A 57 8.62 -0.63 5.46
C ALA A 57 8.03 -0.04 6.76
N ARG A 58 7.39 1.13 6.69
CA ARG A 58 6.71 1.75 7.84
C ARG A 58 5.57 0.87 8.36
N GLN A 59 4.75 0.30 7.47
CA GLN A 59 3.70 -0.63 7.87
C GLN A 59 4.28 -1.87 8.57
N THR A 60 5.34 -2.46 8.03
CA THR A 60 6.02 -3.62 8.63
C THR A 60 6.57 -3.29 10.03
N SER A 61 7.19 -2.13 10.22
CA SER A 61 7.68 -1.67 11.53
C SER A 61 6.54 -1.54 12.54
N LYS A 62 5.43 -0.89 12.17
CA LYS A 62 4.24 -0.77 13.03
C LYS A 62 3.64 -2.15 13.36
N ALA A 63 3.57 -3.05 12.38
CA ALA A 63 3.07 -4.40 12.58
C ALA A 63 3.93 -5.20 13.57
N ARG A 64 5.25 -5.13 13.46
CA ARG A 64 6.17 -5.76 14.43
C ARG A 64 5.94 -5.25 15.84
N ARG A 65 5.79 -3.92 16.00
CA ARG A 65 5.48 -3.30 17.30
C ARG A 65 4.13 -3.77 17.83
N ALA A 66 3.08 -3.82 17.00
CA ALA A 66 1.76 -4.29 17.42
C ALA A 66 1.82 -5.76 17.87
N VAL A 67 2.51 -6.63 17.14
CA VAL A 67 2.72 -8.04 17.52
C VAL A 67 3.45 -8.16 18.85
N ALA A 68 4.52 -7.39 19.06
CA ALA A 68 5.25 -7.39 20.33
C ALA A 68 4.33 -6.98 21.49
N VAL A 69 3.59 -5.89 21.35
CA VAL A 69 2.63 -5.44 22.39
C VAL A 69 1.57 -6.51 22.67
N ALA A 70 0.98 -7.12 21.64
CA ALA A 70 -0.04 -8.16 21.85
C ALA A 70 0.52 -9.41 22.53
N ARG A 71 1.76 -9.81 22.21
CA ARG A 71 2.44 -10.92 22.88
C ARG A 71 2.71 -10.66 24.36
N HIS A 72 3.01 -9.42 24.74
CA HIS A 72 3.21 -9.03 26.14
C HIS A 72 1.93 -9.10 26.97
N GLN A 73 0.75 -9.23 26.35
CA GLN A 73 -0.52 -9.39 27.06
C GLN A 73 -0.92 -10.87 27.24
N VAL A 74 -0.09 -11.82 26.81
CA VAL A 74 -0.36 -13.24 27.00
C VAL A 74 -0.43 -13.53 28.50
N GLY A 75 -1.51 -14.22 28.94
CA GLY A 75 -1.82 -14.45 30.33
C GLY A 75 -2.86 -13.51 30.93
N ASP A 76 -3.13 -12.34 30.34
CA ASP A 76 -4.17 -11.45 30.79
C ASP A 76 -5.56 -12.08 30.63
N PRO A 77 -6.50 -11.89 31.59
CA PRO A 77 -7.81 -12.49 31.52
C PRO A 77 -8.67 -11.90 30.40
N TYR A 78 -9.54 -12.73 29.83
CA TYR A 78 -10.62 -12.23 28.99
C TYR A 78 -11.66 -11.50 29.84
N ARG A 79 -12.07 -10.34 29.37
CA ARG A 79 -13.25 -9.62 29.90
C ARG A 79 -13.98 -8.97 28.72
N TYR A 80 -15.27 -9.27 28.57
CA TYR A 80 -16.10 -8.64 27.55
C TYR A 80 -16.08 -7.12 27.68
N GLY A 81 -15.90 -6.40 26.57
CA GLY A 81 -15.81 -4.94 26.55
C GLY A 81 -14.46 -4.35 26.96
N ALA A 82 -13.51 -5.16 27.45
CA ALA A 82 -12.24 -4.63 27.93
C ALA A 82 -11.26 -4.33 26.78
N THR A 83 -10.49 -3.25 26.94
CA THR A 83 -9.52 -2.74 25.97
C THR A 83 -8.10 -2.61 26.54
N GLY A 84 -7.87 -3.20 27.74
CA GLY A 84 -6.58 -3.16 28.43
C GLY A 84 -6.27 -1.85 29.16
N PRO A 85 -5.13 -1.80 29.88
CA PRO A 85 -4.28 -2.94 30.18
C PRO A 85 -4.90 -3.89 31.23
N GLY A 86 -4.37 -5.12 31.33
CA GLY A 86 -4.69 -6.09 32.37
C GLY A 86 -5.95 -6.94 32.12
N ALA A 87 -6.79 -6.64 31.13
CA ALA A 87 -7.88 -7.49 30.66
C ALA A 87 -8.28 -7.08 29.24
N PHE A 88 -8.72 -8.03 28.42
CA PHE A 88 -9.07 -7.78 27.03
C PHE A 88 -10.25 -8.65 26.55
N ASP A 89 -11.06 -8.11 25.65
CA ASP A 89 -11.78 -8.95 24.70
C ASP A 89 -10.98 -9.08 23.39
N CYS A 90 -11.46 -9.87 22.43
CA CYS A 90 -10.74 -10.19 21.20
C CYS A 90 -10.38 -8.94 20.37
N SER A 91 -11.34 -8.03 20.17
CA SER A 91 -11.16 -6.80 19.40
C SER A 91 -10.45 -5.70 20.19
N GLY A 92 -10.60 -5.68 21.51
CA GLY A 92 -9.90 -4.76 22.40
C GLY A 92 -8.39 -5.04 22.45
N LEU A 93 -7.97 -6.31 22.48
CA LEU A 93 -6.58 -6.69 22.44
C LEU A 93 -5.89 -6.15 21.17
N VAL A 94 -6.46 -6.41 20.00
CA VAL A 94 -5.86 -5.98 18.74
C VAL A 94 -5.93 -4.46 18.57
N GLN A 95 -7.00 -3.81 19.08
CA GLN A 95 -7.11 -2.36 19.12
C GLN A 95 -6.00 -1.73 19.98
N TYR A 96 -5.82 -2.25 21.19
CA TYR A 96 -4.77 -1.79 22.11
C TYR A 96 -3.38 -1.93 21.48
N ALA A 97 -3.07 -3.10 20.93
CA ALA A 97 -1.77 -3.37 20.34
C ALA A 97 -1.45 -2.44 19.16
N TRP A 98 -2.40 -2.25 18.26
CA TRP A 98 -2.22 -1.35 17.13
C TRP A 98 -2.21 0.13 17.53
N LYS A 99 -2.97 0.54 18.55
CA LYS A 99 -2.90 1.89 19.13
C LYS A 99 -1.50 2.19 19.64
N LYS A 100 -0.86 1.25 20.36
CA LYS A 100 0.54 1.38 20.82
C LYS A 100 1.55 1.42 19.67
N ALA A 101 1.21 0.85 18.51
CA ALA A 101 1.99 0.95 17.28
C ALA A 101 1.68 2.21 16.44
N GLY A 102 0.84 3.13 16.94
CA GLY A 102 0.48 4.38 16.27
C GLY A 102 -0.57 4.22 15.16
N VAL A 103 -1.46 3.21 15.28
CA VAL A 103 -2.60 3.00 14.37
C VAL A 103 -3.87 2.83 15.19
N ARG A 104 -4.85 3.71 14.98
CA ARG A 104 -6.17 3.61 15.64
C ARG A 104 -7.07 2.65 14.86
N LEU A 105 -7.68 1.71 15.57
CA LEU A 105 -8.65 0.76 15.03
C LEU A 105 -10.04 1.02 15.61
N PRO A 106 -11.12 0.68 14.88
CA PRO A 106 -12.46 0.64 15.44
C PRO A 106 -12.56 -0.30 16.65
N ARG A 107 -13.60 -0.11 17.50
CA ARG A 107 -13.72 -0.90 18.72
C ARG A 107 -14.10 -2.35 18.46
N VAL A 108 -15.09 -2.60 17.63
CA VAL A 108 -15.65 -3.93 17.43
C VAL A 108 -15.09 -4.63 16.19
N ALA A 109 -15.03 -5.97 16.22
CA ALA A 109 -14.42 -6.78 15.18
C ALA A 109 -15.02 -6.55 13.79
N SER A 110 -16.33 -6.51 13.67
CA SER A 110 -17.02 -6.24 12.40
C SER A 110 -16.63 -4.88 11.78
N SER A 111 -16.56 -3.83 12.61
CA SER A 111 -16.12 -2.50 12.17
C SER A 111 -14.61 -2.48 11.80
N GLN A 112 -13.77 -3.25 12.50
CA GLN A 112 -12.36 -3.41 12.14
C GLN A 112 -12.24 -4.05 10.76
N PHE A 113 -13.01 -5.11 10.49
CA PHE A 113 -13.03 -5.75 9.18
C PHE A 113 -13.55 -4.80 8.10
N ALA A 114 -14.67 -4.11 8.34
CA ALA A 114 -15.29 -3.24 7.34
C ALA A 114 -14.42 -2.02 6.97
N ARG A 115 -13.87 -1.32 7.97
CA ARG A 115 -13.19 -0.02 7.76
C ARG A 115 -11.73 -0.14 7.31
N ILE A 116 -11.05 -1.27 7.58
CA ILE A 116 -9.68 -1.46 7.10
C ILE A 116 -9.72 -1.93 5.65
N LYS A 117 -9.34 -1.04 4.73
CA LYS A 117 -9.50 -1.25 3.28
C LYS A 117 -8.67 -2.41 2.74
N ARG A 118 -7.45 -2.63 3.25
CA ARG A 118 -6.56 -3.66 2.72
C ARG A 118 -6.95 -5.05 3.21
N LYS A 119 -7.71 -5.76 2.39
CA LYS A 119 -8.06 -7.18 2.61
C LYS A 119 -6.87 -8.08 2.26
N VAL A 120 -6.75 -9.19 2.98
CA VAL A 120 -5.64 -10.15 2.85
C VAL A 120 -6.23 -11.56 2.82
N SER A 121 -5.78 -12.38 1.88
CA SER A 121 -6.13 -13.81 1.85
C SER A 121 -5.30 -14.60 2.87
N TRP A 122 -5.79 -15.79 3.24
CA TRP A 122 -5.09 -16.70 4.17
C TRP A 122 -3.63 -16.97 3.78
N ARG A 123 -3.36 -17.16 2.48
CA ARG A 123 -2.01 -17.47 1.96
C ARG A 123 -1.05 -16.28 2.02
N ASN A 124 -1.56 -15.06 2.12
CA ASN A 124 -0.79 -13.82 2.10
C ASN A 124 -0.65 -13.15 3.48
N LEU A 125 -0.97 -13.89 4.54
CA LEU A 125 -0.87 -13.39 5.92
C LEU A 125 0.58 -13.01 6.27
N LYS A 126 0.69 -11.87 6.95
CA LYS A 126 1.96 -11.38 7.52
C LYS A 126 1.74 -11.00 8.98
N PRO A 127 2.79 -11.09 9.84
CA PRO A 127 2.66 -10.67 11.24
C PRO A 127 2.03 -9.29 11.38
N GLY A 128 1.04 -9.18 12.26
CA GLY A 128 0.22 -7.99 12.47
C GLY A 128 -1.12 -7.98 11.72
N ASP A 129 -1.33 -8.84 10.72
CA ASP A 129 -2.64 -8.94 10.07
C ASP A 129 -3.70 -9.40 11.06
N LEU A 130 -4.89 -8.83 10.97
CA LEU A 130 -6.05 -9.20 11.78
C LEU A 130 -6.85 -10.26 11.03
N MET A 131 -7.10 -11.38 11.68
CA MET A 131 -7.83 -12.51 11.15
C MET A 131 -9.21 -12.58 11.82
N PHE A 132 -10.25 -12.73 11.03
CA PHE A 132 -11.64 -12.73 11.49
C PHE A 132 -12.28 -14.10 11.30
N PHE A 133 -13.09 -14.51 12.28
CA PHE A 133 -13.70 -15.82 12.38
C PHE A 133 -15.17 -15.72 12.79
N ASN A 134 -15.92 -16.81 12.64
CA ASN A 134 -17.28 -16.96 13.16
C ASN A 134 -18.21 -15.79 12.77
N GLY A 135 -18.33 -15.50 11.48
CA GLY A 135 -19.19 -14.41 11.00
C GLY A 135 -18.80 -13.02 11.51
N LEU A 136 -17.50 -12.77 11.72
CA LEU A 136 -16.92 -11.54 12.32
C LEU A 136 -17.14 -11.41 13.84
N GLY A 137 -17.61 -12.46 14.50
CA GLY A 137 -17.77 -12.49 15.96
C GLY A 137 -16.46 -12.60 16.73
N HIS A 138 -15.37 -12.97 16.07
CA HIS A 138 -14.06 -13.11 16.70
C HIS A 138 -12.93 -12.56 15.82
N VAL A 139 -11.89 -12.02 16.47
CA VAL A 139 -10.68 -11.53 15.82
C VAL A 139 -9.43 -11.95 16.59
N GLY A 140 -8.38 -12.32 15.86
CA GLY A 140 -7.02 -12.54 16.38
C GLY A 140 -6.00 -11.83 15.49
N MET A 141 -4.78 -11.67 15.99
CA MET A 141 -3.65 -11.09 15.24
C MET A 141 -2.68 -12.21 14.85
N TYR A 142 -2.39 -12.30 13.56
CA TYR A 142 -1.37 -13.23 13.06
C TYR A 142 0.02 -12.83 13.56
N VAL A 143 0.75 -13.78 14.12
CA VAL A 143 2.08 -13.53 14.71
C VAL A 143 3.21 -14.27 13.97
N GLY A 144 2.90 -14.86 12.82
CA GLY A 144 3.84 -15.65 12.01
C GLY A 144 3.77 -17.16 12.35
N HIS A 145 4.43 -17.96 11.50
CA HIS A 145 4.60 -19.40 11.68
C HIS A 145 3.28 -20.16 11.93
N GLY A 146 2.21 -19.78 11.24
CA GLY A 146 0.90 -20.41 11.39
C GLY A 146 0.29 -20.23 12.79
N LYS A 147 0.58 -19.13 13.47
CA LYS A 147 0.07 -18.82 14.83
C LYS A 147 -0.62 -17.47 14.88
N MET A 148 -1.58 -17.34 15.80
CA MET A 148 -2.22 -16.05 16.12
C MET A 148 -2.24 -15.82 17.64
N VAL A 149 -2.16 -14.56 18.06
CA VAL A 149 -2.47 -14.13 19.42
C VAL A 149 -3.89 -13.61 19.45
N HIS A 150 -4.66 -13.99 20.48
CA HIS A 150 -6.04 -13.55 20.67
C HIS A 150 -6.47 -13.63 22.14
N SER A 151 -7.55 -12.93 22.47
CA SER A 151 -8.28 -13.08 23.73
C SER A 151 -9.55 -13.88 23.40
N PRO A 152 -9.66 -15.16 23.82
CA PRO A 152 -10.66 -16.07 23.27
C PRO A 152 -12.11 -15.80 23.71
N ARG A 153 -12.41 -16.00 25.00
CA ARG A 153 -13.76 -15.91 25.61
C ARG A 153 -13.68 -15.86 27.13
N THR A 154 -14.82 -15.64 27.77
CA THR A 154 -14.96 -15.65 29.22
C THR A 154 -14.40 -16.94 29.84
N GLY A 155 -13.69 -16.79 30.95
CA GLY A 155 -13.00 -17.89 31.65
C GLY A 155 -11.62 -18.22 31.09
N GLU A 156 -11.26 -17.67 29.93
CA GLU A 156 -9.96 -17.92 29.32
C GLU A 156 -9.05 -16.68 29.41
N ARG A 157 -7.80 -16.87 28.98
CA ARG A 157 -6.76 -15.82 28.97
C ARG A 157 -6.25 -15.57 27.57
N VAL A 158 -5.67 -14.39 27.35
CA VAL A 158 -4.92 -14.09 26.13
C VAL A 158 -3.86 -15.16 25.91
N ARG A 159 -3.84 -15.72 24.71
CA ARG A 159 -2.89 -16.81 24.37
C ARG A 159 -2.50 -16.80 22.90
N ILE A 160 -1.51 -17.61 22.56
CA ILE A 160 -1.08 -17.84 21.19
C ILE A 160 -1.50 -19.26 20.78
N ASP A 161 -2.32 -19.35 19.75
CA ASP A 161 -2.81 -20.60 19.19
C ASP A 161 -2.25 -20.89 17.80
N LYS A 162 -2.10 -22.18 17.48
CA LYS A 162 -1.82 -22.62 16.10
C LYS A 162 -3.06 -22.45 15.23
N LEU A 163 -2.82 -22.09 13.97
CA LEU A 163 -3.85 -21.98 12.93
C LEU A 163 -3.99 -23.32 12.21
N GLY A 164 -5.04 -24.03 12.45
CA GLY A 164 -5.31 -25.34 11.82
C GLY A 164 -6.74 -25.78 12.07
N GLY A 165 -7.16 -26.88 11.42
CA GLY A 165 -8.45 -27.50 11.65
C GLY A 165 -9.64 -26.53 11.50
N TRP A 166 -10.49 -26.48 12.52
CA TRP A 166 -11.71 -25.67 12.55
C TRP A 166 -11.48 -24.15 12.37
N ARG A 167 -10.29 -23.62 12.71
CA ARG A 167 -9.98 -22.21 12.51
C ARG A 167 -9.93 -21.82 11.04
N LYS A 168 -9.55 -22.75 10.16
CA LYS A 168 -9.55 -22.51 8.71
C LYS A 168 -10.98 -22.53 8.16
N SER A 169 -11.83 -23.43 8.62
CA SER A 169 -13.24 -23.51 8.18
C SER A 169 -14.10 -22.32 8.68
N SER A 170 -13.80 -21.77 9.88
CA SER A 170 -14.49 -20.61 10.44
C SER A 170 -13.92 -19.26 9.98
N PHE A 171 -12.85 -19.25 9.18
CA PHE A 171 -12.19 -18.04 8.69
C PHE A 171 -13.05 -17.27 7.69
N VAL A 172 -13.34 -16.01 7.99
CA VAL A 172 -14.11 -15.10 7.13
C VAL A 172 -13.19 -14.27 6.23
N GLY A 173 -12.06 -13.84 6.75
CA GLY A 173 -11.11 -12.99 6.02
C GLY A 173 -10.09 -12.36 6.93
N ALA A 174 -9.14 -11.63 6.34
CA ALA A 174 -8.16 -10.87 7.09
C ALA A 174 -7.98 -9.47 6.51
N VAL A 175 -7.48 -8.56 7.36
CA VAL A 175 -7.13 -7.19 6.96
C VAL A 175 -5.75 -6.82 7.45
N ARG A 176 -5.10 -5.87 6.74
CA ARG A 176 -3.77 -5.35 7.11
C ARG A 176 -3.87 -3.90 7.54
N PRO A 177 -3.83 -3.60 8.85
CA PRO A 177 -3.84 -2.23 9.36
C PRO A 177 -2.57 -1.46 8.99
N GLY A 178 -2.68 -0.14 8.89
CA GLY A 178 -1.54 0.75 8.66
C GLY A 178 -0.90 0.67 7.27
N ALA A 179 -1.56 0.02 6.30
CA ALA A 179 -1.09 -0.13 4.92
C ALA A 179 -1.62 0.97 3.99
#